data_ab12ab0b2daa0b7d454363eab509c653
#
_entry.id   ab12ab0b2daa0b7d454363eab509c653
#
_cell.length_a   1.000
_cell.length_b   1.000
_cell.length_c   1.000
_cell.angle_alpha   90.00
_cell.angle_beta   90.00
_cell.angle_gamma   90.00
#
_symmetry.space_group_name_H-M   'P 1'
#
loop_
_entity.id
_entity.type
_entity.pdbx_description
1 polymer ?
#
loop_
_entity_poly.entity_id
_entity_poly.type
_entity_poly.pdbx_seq_one_letter_code
_entity_poly.pdbx_strand_id
1 'polypeptide(L)'
;MTMEEGLQFRFNFAVQQEEAQLSPVTQKDEKRQDASAITTKQWILPPPPLSVEVFPAKIANSRPFVSETVVLKEGLTLLKGRVISTNLFEIANTDLVPGKYEGGLKLWECTIDLVETLNEEIKDGQLSFEGKHVLELGCGHGLPGILACIKGASSVHFQDFNAEVLRNLTIHNVNANLEKAKSQLAKLNSDGATANKRISIAPDLHYYAGDWGEVHTLLSGKGGGYDIILMSETVYSMASLPKLYELIKKCLQPPHGVVYCAGKKHYFGVGGGTRQFKHLIEEDGVMEAHLVADFADGSSNVREIWKFFFRVPGTLHSRGEAV
;
A
#
# COMPACT_ATOMS: atom_id res chain seq x y z
N MET A 1 -21.79 29.14 9.67
CA MET A 1 -21.15 28.47 10.81
C MET A 1 -21.06 27.01 10.44
N THR A 2 -20.04 26.65 9.68
CA THR A 2 -19.78 25.30 9.14
C THR A 2 -18.62 24.75 9.97
N MET A 3 -18.90 23.75 10.80
CA MET A 3 -17.88 22.99 11.51
C MET A 3 -17.27 21.99 10.53
N GLU A 4 -16.02 22.19 10.12
CA GLU A 4 -15.16 21.16 9.55
C GLU A 4 -14.71 20.25 10.70
N GLU A 5 -15.28 19.08 10.78
CA GLU A 5 -14.74 17.99 11.60
C GLU A 5 -13.49 17.43 10.90
N GLY A 6 -12.33 17.93 11.29
CA GLY A 6 -11.04 17.36 10.89
C GLY A 6 -10.90 15.94 11.44
N LEU A 7 -10.94 14.95 10.57
CA LEU A 7 -10.62 13.55 10.89
C LEU A 7 -9.15 13.45 11.32
N GLN A 8 -8.91 13.46 12.63
CA GLN A 8 -7.59 13.13 13.18
C GLN A 8 -7.38 11.62 13.13
N PHE A 9 -6.52 11.16 12.23
CA PHE A 9 -6.11 9.76 12.16
C PHE A 9 -5.00 9.48 13.19
N ARG A 10 -5.31 8.66 14.20
CA ARG A 10 -4.32 8.14 15.15
C ARG A 10 -4.08 6.66 14.87
N PHE A 11 -2.81 6.24 14.84
CA PHE A 11 -2.45 4.83 14.86
C PHE A 11 -2.82 4.23 16.22
N ASN A 12 -3.64 3.20 16.23
CA ASN A 12 -4.00 2.47 17.42
C ASN A 12 -3.31 1.10 17.39
N PHE A 13 -2.18 0.98 18.08
CA PHE A 13 -1.46 -0.28 18.25
C PHE A 13 -1.96 -1.00 19.49
N ALA A 14 -2.22 -2.32 19.40
CA ALA A 14 -2.48 -3.14 20.57
C ALA A 14 -1.17 -3.34 21.36
N VAL A 15 -0.86 -2.43 22.27
CA VAL A 15 0.11 -2.66 23.33
C VAL A 15 -0.65 -3.31 24.47
N GLN A 16 -0.45 -4.62 24.70
CA GLN A 16 -0.92 -5.25 25.92
C GLN A 16 -0.08 -4.72 27.09
N GLN A 17 -0.59 -3.72 27.78
CA GLN A 17 -0.12 -3.35 29.11
C GLN A 17 -0.78 -4.31 30.11
N GLU A 18 -0.03 -5.31 30.59
CA GLU A 18 -0.36 -5.93 31.85
C GLU A 18 -0.08 -4.92 32.96
N GLU A 19 -1.15 -4.39 33.57
CA GLU A 19 -1.06 -3.62 34.82
C GLU A 19 -0.55 -4.56 35.93
N ALA A 20 0.73 -4.43 36.26
CA ALA A 20 1.27 -4.99 37.47
C ALA A 20 0.71 -4.19 38.67
N GLN A 21 -0.21 -4.79 39.43
CA GLN A 21 -0.64 -4.30 40.74
C GLN A 21 0.55 -4.26 41.70
N LEU A 22 1.04 -3.08 42.00
CA LEU A 22 2.01 -2.80 43.04
C LEU A 22 1.31 -2.70 44.38
N SER A 23 1.47 -3.74 45.23
CA SER A 23 1.21 -3.64 46.66
C SER A 23 2.42 -2.99 47.33
N PRO A 24 2.27 -2.18 48.38
CA PRO A 24 3.37 -1.48 49.03
C PRO A 24 4.16 -2.40 49.95
N VAL A 25 5.44 -2.59 49.69
CA VAL A 25 6.38 -3.24 50.61
C VAL A 25 7.38 -2.25 51.13
N THR A 26 7.46 -2.21 52.47
CA THR A 26 8.34 -1.46 53.34
C THR A 26 9.83 -1.64 53.03
N GLN A 27 10.56 -0.54 53.20
CA GLN A 27 12.05 -0.48 53.18
C GLN A 27 12.69 -1.44 54.18
N LYS A 28 13.67 -2.21 53.71
CA LYS A 28 14.94 -2.45 54.41
C LYS A 28 15.94 -3.25 53.56
N ASP A 29 17.17 -2.74 53.61
CA ASP A 29 18.49 -3.41 53.45
C ASP A 29 19.05 -3.64 52.02
N GLU A 30 20.10 -2.84 51.79
CA GLU A 30 21.13 -2.96 50.76
C GLU A 30 21.78 -4.34 50.68
N LYS A 31 21.89 -4.91 49.47
CA LYS A 31 23.07 -5.63 49.02
C LYS A 31 23.17 -5.58 47.50
N ARG A 32 24.30 -5.06 47.01
CA ARG A 32 24.77 -5.15 45.63
C ARG A 32 24.74 -6.60 45.14
N GLN A 33 24.02 -6.86 44.06
CA GLN A 33 24.28 -8.01 43.18
C GLN A 33 24.01 -7.62 41.73
N ASP A 34 25.03 -7.84 40.94
CA ASP A 34 25.21 -8.02 39.52
C ASP A 34 24.08 -7.59 38.54
N ALA A 35 24.43 -6.55 37.77
CA ALA A 35 23.78 -6.18 36.54
C ALA A 35 24.15 -7.19 35.42
N SER A 36 23.38 -8.25 35.26
CA SER A 36 23.40 -9.05 34.04
C SER A 36 22.13 -9.89 33.94
N ALA A 37 21.22 -9.48 33.15
CA ALA A 37 20.25 -10.21 32.31
C ALA A 37 18.97 -9.38 32.12
N ILE A 38 19.06 -8.32 31.33
CA ILE A 38 17.86 -7.84 30.62
C ILE A 38 17.59 -8.89 29.52
N THR A 39 16.83 -9.91 29.90
CA THR A 39 16.30 -10.86 28.92
C THR A 39 15.26 -10.08 28.07
N THR A 40 15.71 -9.52 26.95
CA THR A 40 14.82 -9.03 25.90
C THR A 40 13.95 -10.21 25.49
N LYS A 41 12.69 -10.23 25.92
CA LYS A 41 11.67 -11.12 25.37
C LYS A 41 11.61 -10.83 23.87
N GLN A 42 12.29 -11.64 23.11
CA GLN A 42 12.22 -11.62 21.66
C GLN A 42 10.81 -12.11 21.31
N TRP A 43 9.93 -11.19 20.86
CA TRP A 43 8.60 -11.54 20.40
C TRP A 43 8.76 -12.40 19.16
N ILE A 44 8.53 -13.70 19.28
CA ILE A 44 8.50 -14.62 18.15
C ILE A 44 7.16 -14.37 17.46
N LEU A 45 7.19 -13.64 16.34
CA LEU A 45 6.01 -13.49 15.46
C LEU A 45 5.58 -14.89 14.99
N PRO A 46 4.28 -15.12 14.82
CA PRO A 46 3.81 -16.35 14.20
C PRO A 46 4.42 -16.50 12.80
N PRO A 47 4.59 -17.72 12.29
CA PRO A 47 5.05 -17.92 10.93
C PRO A 47 4.08 -17.22 9.97
N PRO A 48 4.59 -16.60 8.88
CA PRO A 48 3.74 -15.93 7.91
C PRO A 48 2.75 -16.93 7.28
N PRO A 49 1.55 -16.47 6.86
CA PRO A 49 0.61 -17.31 6.14
C PRO A 49 1.21 -17.77 4.82
N LEU A 50 0.79 -18.95 4.35
CA LEU A 50 1.21 -19.46 3.03
C LEU A 50 0.79 -18.47 1.94
N SER A 51 1.71 -18.23 1.01
CA SER A 51 1.41 -17.43 -0.17
C SER A 51 0.46 -18.16 -1.10
N VAL A 52 -0.62 -17.51 -1.49
CA VAL A 52 -1.67 -18.10 -2.33
C VAL A 52 -2.19 -17.11 -3.36
N GLU A 53 -2.57 -17.60 -4.53
CA GLU A 53 -3.39 -16.84 -5.47
C GLU A 53 -4.86 -16.91 -5.02
N VAL A 54 -5.52 -15.76 -4.97
CA VAL A 54 -6.91 -15.61 -4.54
C VAL A 54 -7.78 -15.39 -5.76
N PHE A 55 -8.66 -16.35 -6.03
CA PHE A 55 -9.58 -16.25 -7.17
C PHE A 55 -10.89 -15.58 -6.76
N PRO A 56 -11.46 -14.71 -7.63
CA PRO A 56 -12.80 -14.20 -7.42
C PRO A 56 -13.79 -15.38 -7.34
N ALA A 57 -14.39 -15.58 -6.18
CA ALA A 57 -15.45 -16.58 -6.05
C ALA A 57 -16.62 -16.17 -6.95
N LYS A 58 -17.28 -17.15 -7.63
CA LYS A 58 -18.59 -16.89 -8.25
C LYS A 58 -19.50 -16.42 -7.13
N ILE A 59 -19.96 -15.16 -7.20
CA ILE A 59 -20.78 -14.51 -6.18
C ILE A 59 -22.18 -15.16 -6.20
N ALA A 60 -22.28 -16.37 -5.61
CA ALA A 60 -23.56 -16.96 -5.27
C ALA A 60 -23.82 -16.65 -3.79
N ASN A 61 -24.75 -15.75 -3.51
CA ASN A 61 -25.27 -15.44 -2.18
C ASN A 61 -24.36 -14.66 -1.20
N SER A 62 -23.48 -13.79 -1.65
CA SER A 62 -22.80 -12.86 -0.76
C SER A 62 -23.76 -11.75 -0.30
N ARG A 63 -23.57 -11.29 0.95
CA ARG A 63 -24.25 -10.08 1.45
C ARG A 63 -24.07 -8.94 0.45
N PRO A 64 -25.07 -8.05 0.24
CA PRO A 64 -24.94 -6.96 -0.69
C PRO A 64 -23.71 -6.12 -0.28
N PHE A 65 -22.78 -5.95 -1.24
CA PHE A 65 -21.60 -5.11 -1.05
C PHE A 65 -22.03 -3.66 -1.11
N VAL A 66 -21.89 -2.95 0.01
CA VAL A 66 -22.19 -1.53 0.09
C VAL A 66 -20.92 -0.75 -0.21
N SER A 67 -20.95 0.01 -1.29
CA SER A 67 -19.85 0.89 -1.66
C SER A 67 -20.14 2.35 -1.31
N GLU A 68 -19.09 3.05 -0.91
CA GLU A 68 -19.07 4.50 -0.68
C GLU A 68 -18.28 5.17 -1.79
N THR A 69 -18.66 6.40 -2.18
CA THR A 69 -17.88 7.17 -3.15
C THR A 69 -16.76 7.91 -2.44
N VAL A 70 -15.54 7.71 -2.90
CA VAL A 70 -14.39 8.54 -2.57
C VAL A 70 -14.29 9.62 -3.63
N VAL A 71 -14.45 10.87 -3.23
CA VAL A 71 -14.30 12.05 -4.09
C VAL A 71 -12.85 12.53 -3.96
N LEU A 72 -12.16 12.57 -5.07
CA LEU A 72 -10.76 12.96 -5.20
C LEU A 72 -10.68 14.30 -5.93
N LYS A 73 -9.48 14.90 -5.95
CA LYS A 73 -9.25 16.16 -6.67
C LYS A 73 -9.75 16.07 -8.11
N GLU A 74 -10.12 17.21 -8.64
CA GLU A 74 -10.55 17.41 -10.04
C GLU A 74 -11.71 16.53 -10.50
N GLY A 75 -12.56 16.12 -9.55
CA GLY A 75 -13.78 15.37 -9.86
C GLY A 75 -13.56 13.87 -10.14
N LEU A 76 -12.34 13.35 -9.95
CA LEU A 76 -12.12 11.91 -9.98
C LEU A 76 -12.89 11.25 -8.84
N THR A 77 -13.64 10.21 -9.13
CA THR A 77 -14.42 9.47 -8.13
C THR A 77 -14.20 7.98 -8.25
N LEU A 78 -13.81 7.35 -7.14
CA LEU A 78 -13.68 5.91 -7.00
C LEU A 78 -14.69 5.37 -5.97
N LEU A 79 -15.02 4.10 -6.09
CA LEU A 79 -15.87 3.39 -5.14
C LEU A 79 -15.00 2.57 -4.20
N LYS A 80 -15.34 2.57 -2.91
CA LYS A 80 -14.73 1.69 -1.90
C LYS A 80 -15.79 1.03 -1.03
N GLY A 81 -15.55 -0.20 -0.64
CA GLY A 81 -16.36 -0.90 0.34
C GLY A 81 -16.00 -0.52 1.77
N ARG A 82 -16.83 -0.98 2.70
CA ARG A 82 -16.60 -0.90 4.13
C ARG A 82 -16.71 -2.29 4.73
N VAL A 83 -15.61 -2.75 5.34
CA VAL A 83 -15.53 -4.02 6.05
C VAL A 83 -15.05 -3.76 7.47
N ILE A 84 -15.65 -4.43 8.44
CA ILE A 84 -15.30 -4.27 9.85
C ILE A 84 -14.33 -5.39 10.24
N SER A 85 -13.17 -5.05 10.79
CA SER A 85 -12.10 -5.99 11.15
C SER A 85 -12.53 -7.03 12.18
N THR A 86 -13.40 -6.67 13.13
CA THR A 86 -13.95 -7.60 14.13
C THR A 86 -14.69 -8.79 13.52
N ASN A 87 -15.28 -8.60 12.34
CA ASN A 87 -16.02 -9.66 11.65
C ASN A 87 -15.13 -10.68 10.94
N LEU A 88 -13.88 -10.33 10.64
CA LEU A 88 -12.97 -11.17 9.87
C LEU A 88 -11.81 -11.73 10.70
N PHE A 89 -11.29 -10.96 11.62
CA PHE A 89 -10.07 -11.30 12.36
C PHE A 89 -10.27 -11.49 13.86
N GLU A 90 -11.50 -11.31 14.36
CA GLU A 90 -11.82 -11.32 15.79
C GLU A 90 -10.95 -10.34 16.60
N ILE A 91 -10.58 -9.23 15.97
CA ILE A 91 -9.71 -8.21 16.54
C ILE A 91 -10.57 -6.97 16.83
N ALA A 92 -10.67 -6.61 18.10
CA ALA A 92 -11.41 -5.42 18.51
C ALA A 92 -10.49 -4.17 18.52
N ASN A 93 -10.97 -3.08 17.94
CA ASN A 93 -10.42 -1.72 18.08
C ASN A 93 -8.93 -1.52 17.78
N THR A 94 -8.35 -2.30 16.85
CA THR A 94 -6.99 -2.09 16.39
C THR A 94 -6.91 -2.03 14.88
N ASP A 95 -6.03 -1.15 14.39
CA ASP A 95 -5.78 -0.98 12.96
C ASP A 95 -4.77 -1.98 12.41
N LEU A 96 -4.00 -2.65 13.30
CA LEU A 96 -2.92 -3.55 12.91
C LEU A 96 -2.56 -4.51 14.04
N VAL A 97 -2.33 -5.78 13.73
CA VAL A 97 -1.73 -6.80 14.60
C VAL A 97 -0.61 -7.48 13.84
N PRO A 98 0.67 -7.18 14.14
CA PRO A 98 1.81 -7.68 13.38
C PRO A 98 1.78 -9.20 13.18
N GLY A 99 1.95 -9.64 11.93
CA GLY A 99 1.95 -11.05 11.54
C GLY A 99 0.57 -11.74 11.53
N LYS A 100 -0.51 -11.04 11.91
CA LYS A 100 -1.89 -11.55 11.85
C LYS A 100 -2.76 -10.71 10.92
N TYR A 101 -2.75 -9.40 11.10
CA TYR A 101 -3.54 -8.45 10.32
C TYR A 101 -2.74 -7.17 10.10
N GLU A 102 -2.43 -6.86 8.85
CA GLU A 102 -1.52 -5.77 8.47
C GLU A 102 -2.26 -4.51 7.98
N GLY A 103 -3.48 -4.28 8.46
CA GLY A 103 -4.18 -2.99 8.33
C GLY A 103 -4.95 -2.76 7.02
N GLY A 104 -5.06 -3.75 6.12
CA GLY A 104 -5.59 -3.57 4.76
C GLY A 104 -7.09 -3.22 4.67
N LEU A 105 -7.89 -3.38 5.73
CA LEU A 105 -9.32 -3.02 5.74
C LEU A 105 -9.56 -1.52 5.97
N LYS A 106 -8.55 -0.79 6.43
CA LYS A 106 -8.62 0.67 6.61
C LYS A 106 -8.10 1.37 5.36
N LEU A 107 -8.82 2.40 4.91
CA LEU A 107 -8.28 3.31 3.90
C LEU A 107 -7.36 4.31 4.57
N TRP A 108 -6.09 4.30 4.17
CA TRP A 108 -5.05 5.16 4.71
C TRP A 108 -4.87 6.42 3.88
N GLU A 109 -4.41 7.50 4.49
CA GLU A 109 -4.28 8.83 3.87
C GLU A 109 -3.37 8.83 2.64
N CYS A 110 -2.19 8.19 2.75
CA CYS A 110 -1.23 8.18 1.65
C CYS A 110 -1.75 7.42 0.41
N THR A 111 -2.79 6.58 0.55
CA THR A 111 -3.45 5.96 -0.61
C THR A 111 -4.18 6.99 -1.45
N ILE A 112 -4.82 7.96 -0.82
CA ILE A 112 -5.52 9.06 -1.50
C ILE A 112 -4.49 9.98 -2.16
N ASP A 113 -3.46 10.39 -1.42
CA ASP A 113 -2.37 11.22 -1.95
C ASP A 113 -1.74 10.57 -3.19
N LEU A 114 -1.51 9.24 -3.16
CA LEU A 114 -0.94 8.51 -4.28
C LEU A 114 -1.87 8.53 -5.50
N VAL A 115 -3.16 8.22 -5.33
CA VAL A 115 -4.13 8.20 -6.44
C VAL A 115 -4.23 9.57 -7.11
N GLU A 116 -4.28 10.64 -6.31
CA GLU A 116 -4.34 12.02 -6.80
C GLU A 116 -3.07 12.38 -7.58
N THR A 117 -1.89 12.11 -7.01
CA THR A 117 -0.60 12.37 -7.68
C THR A 117 -0.44 11.58 -8.98
N LEU A 118 -0.79 10.29 -8.99
CA LEU A 118 -0.76 9.50 -10.21
C LEU A 118 -1.69 10.07 -11.28
N ASN A 119 -2.89 10.55 -10.90
CA ASN A 119 -3.81 11.17 -11.84
C ASN A 119 -3.30 12.51 -12.37
N GLU A 120 -2.62 13.30 -11.56
CA GLU A 120 -1.92 14.53 -11.96
C GLU A 120 -0.79 14.21 -12.95
N GLU A 121 0.13 13.26 -12.64
CA GLU A 121 1.21 12.86 -13.55
C GLU A 121 0.71 12.30 -14.88
N ILE A 122 -0.44 11.62 -14.91
CA ILE A 122 -1.07 11.17 -16.17
C ILE A 122 -1.52 12.36 -17.02
N LYS A 123 -2.13 13.38 -16.43
CA LYS A 123 -2.58 14.58 -17.14
C LYS A 123 -1.42 15.39 -17.71
N ASP A 124 -0.32 15.45 -16.94
CA ASP A 124 0.89 16.16 -17.33
C ASP A 124 1.74 15.37 -18.33
N GLY A 125 1.30 14.15 -18.71
CA GLY A 125 2.01 13.27 -19.64
C GLY A 125 3.29 12.65 -19.09
N GLN A 126 3.49 12.70 -17.79
CA GLN A 126 4.66 12.13 -17.11
C GLN A 126 4.50 10.62 -16.80
N LEU A 127 3.25 10.14 -16.76
CA LEU A 127 2.88 8.77 -16.51
C LEU A 127 1.85 8.27 -17.51
N SER A 128 2.00 7.01 -17.97
CA SER A 128 0.96 6.30 -18.72
C SER A 128 0.84 4.87 -18.21
N PHE A 129 -0.39 4.45 -17.96
CA PHE A 129 -0.71 3.05 -17.66
C PHE A 129 -1.11 2.25 -18.93
N GLU A 130 -1.28 2.91 -20.07
CA GLU A 130 -1.76 2.24 -21.30
C GLU A 130 -0.83 1.08 -21.68
N GLY A 131 -1.38 -0.14 -21.71
CA GLY A 131 -0.66 -1.35 -22.06
C GLY A 131 0.34 -1.87 -21.01
N LYS A 132 0.43 -1.24 -19.83
CA LYS A 132 1.40 -1.56 -18.78
C LYS A 132 1.00 -2.76 -17.92
N HIS A 133 2.01 -3.48 -17.42
CA HIS A 133 1.87 -4.49 -16.37
C HIS A 133 2.11 -3.83 -15.02
N VAL A 134 1.11 -3.82 -14.16
CA VAL A 134 1.13 -3.09 -12.88
C VAL A 134 0.97 -4.06 -11.72
N LEU A 135 1.76 -3.84 -10.65
CA LEU A 135 1.62 -4.54 -9.38
C LEU A 135 1.32 -3.52 -8.28
N GLU A 136 0.30 -3.77 -7.48
CA GLU A 136 0.07 -3.03 -6.23
C GLU A 136 0.44 -3.89 -5.04
N LEU A 137 1.44 -3.47 -4.25
CA LEU A 137 1.91 -4.14 -3.05
C LEU A 137 1.23 -3.56 -1.80
N GLY A 138 0.73 -4.44 -0.90
CA GLY A 138 -0.04 -4.02 0.27
C GLY A 138 -1.30 -3.28 -0.14
N CYS A 139 -2.06 -3.82 -1.09
CA CYS A 139 -3.08 -3.10 -1.83
C CYS A 139 -4.29 -2.67 -0.99
N GLY A 140 -4.65 -3.38 0.09
CA GLY A 140 -5.80 -3.06 0.92
C GLY A 140 -7.06 -2.79 0.10
N HIS A 141 -7.47 -1.53 -0.01
CA HIS A 141 -8.61 -1.11 -0.83
C HIS A 141 -8.38 -1.21 -2.35
N GLY A 142 -7.13 -1.27 -2.82
CA GLY A 142 -6.75 -1.42 -4.23
C GLY A 142 -6.99 -0.17 -5.09
N LEU A 143 -7.11 1.02 -4.50
CA LEU A 143 -7.48 2.23 -5.25
C LEU A 143 -6.44 2.68 -6.28
N PRO A 144 -5.12 2.65 -6.01
CA PRO A 144 -4.08 2.92 -7.01
C PRO A 144 -4.15 1.96 -8.20
N GLY A 145 -4.25 0.65 -7.95
CA GLY A 145 -4.38 -0.36 -9.00
C GLY A 145 -5.70 -0.24 -9.79
N ILE A 146 -6.79 0.13 -9.13
CA ILE A 146 -8.07 0.45 -9.78
C ILE A 146 -7.91 1.64 -10.74
N LEU A 147 -7.20 2.69 -10.32
CA LEU A 147 -6.87 3.80 -11.21
C LEU A 147 -6.09 3.30 -12.44
N ALA A 148 -5.07 2.46 -12.25
CA ALA A 148 -4.31 1.86 -13.34
C ALA A 148 -5.20 1.08 -14.31
N CYS A 149 -6.14 0.26 -13.79
CA CYS A 149 -7.14 -0.44 -14.62
C CYS A 149 -7.96 0.53 -15.49
N ILE A 150 -8.49 1.58 -14.88
CA ILE A 150 -9.33 2.57 -15.57
C ILE A 150 -8.53 3.36 -16.61
N LYS A 151 -7.24 3.55 -16.39
CA LYS A 151 -6.30 4.28 -17.27
C LYS A 151 -5.61 3.40 -18.30
N GLY A 152 -6.06 2.14 -18.48
CA GLY A 152 -5.68 1.31 -19.62
C GLY A 152 -4.51 0.35 -19.39
N ALA A 153 -4.20 0.02 -18.16
CA ALA A 153 -3.24 -1.05 -17.87
C ALA A 153 -3.67 -2.37 -18.54
N SER A 154 -2.73 -3.12 -19.10
CA SER A 154 -2.99 -4.42 -19.72
C SER A 154 -3.22 -5.51 -18.68
N SER A 155 -2.48 -5.45 -17.57
CA SER A 155 -2.71 -6.30 -16.42
C SER A 155 -2.47 -5.53 -15.12
N VAL A 156 -3.26 -5.87 -14.08
CA VAL A 156 -3.06 -5.33 -12.74
C VAL A 156 -3.13 -6.47 -11.73
N HIS A 157 -2.04 -6.66 -11.01
CA HIS A 157 -1.93 -7.63 -9.95
C HIS A 157 -2.01 -6.93 -8.59
N PHE A 158 -2.88 -7.43 -7.73
CA PHE A 158 -3.09 -6.91 -6.38
C PHE A 158 -2.48 -7.86 -5.36
N GLN A 159 -1.58 -7.37 -4.54
CA GLN A 159 -0.97 -8.17 -3.49
C GLN A 159 -1.31 -7.57 -2.12
N ASP A 160 -1.70 -8.42 -1.17
CA ASP A 160 -1.87 -8.07 0.25
C ASP A 160 -1.34 -9.19 1.14
N PHE A 161 -1.02 -8.89 2.39
CA PHE A 161 -0.63 -9.91 3.36
C PHE A 161 -1.79 -10.86 3.65
N ASN A 162 -3.01 -10.33 3.76
CA ASN A 162 -4.21 -11.03 4.17
C ASN A 162 -5.11 -11.42 2.99
N ALA A 163 -5.30 -12.70 2.76
CA ALA A 163 -6.25 -13.20 1.75
C ALA A 163 -7.69 -12.74 2.00
N GLU A 164 -8.06 -12.53 3.26
CA GLU A 164 -9.37 -12.04 3.69
C GLU A 164 -9.61 -10.61 3.21
N VAL A 165 -8.59 -9.76 3.20
CA VAL A 165 -8.66 -8.39 2.65
C VAL A 165 -8.98 -8.47 1.16
N LEU A 166 -8.25 -9.29 0.40
CA LEU A 166 -8.48 -9.46 -1.03
C LEU A 166 -9.90 -9.96 -1.32
N ARG A 167 -10.36 -11.02 -0.62
CA ARG A 167 -11.68 -11.64 -0.85
C ARG A 167 -12.84 -10.73 -0.47
N ASN A 168 -12.74 -10.04 0.66
CA ASN A 168 -13.87 -9.34 1.25
C ASN A 168 -13.90 -7.84 0.89
N LEU A 169 -12.82 -7.29 0.35
CA LEU A 169 -12.72 -5.87 0.06
C LEU A 169 -12.16 -5.57 -1.34
N THR A 170 -10.91 -5.95 -1.62
CA THR A 170 -10.20 -5.54 -2.84
C THR A 170 -10.93 -5.98 -4.11
N ILE A 171 -11.27 -7.26 -4.24
CA ILE A 171 -11.98 -7.83 -5.41
C ILE A 171 -13.31 -7.11 -5.65
N HIS A 172 -14.06 -6.81 -4.59
CA HIS A 172 -15.32 -6.10 -4.68
C HIS A 172 -15.15 -4.65 -5.13
N ASN A 173 -14.13 -3.95 -4.60
CA ASN A 173 -13.80 -2.59 -5.02
C ASN A 173 -13.42 -2.54 -6.50
N VAL A 174 -12.56 -3.45 -6.96
CA VAL A 174 -12.15 -3.55 -8.37
C VAL A 174 -13.37 -3.76 -9.25
N ASN A 175 -14.20 -4.74 -8.96
CA ASN A 175 -15.40 -5.04 -9.73
C ASN A 175 -16.35 -3.84 -9.82
N ALA A 176 -16.67 -3.20 -8.68
CA ALA A 176 -17.58 -2.05 -8.63
C ALA A 176 -17.07 -0.87 -9.47
N ASN A 177 -15.79 -0.55 -9.44
CA ASN A 177 -15.21 0.54 -10.20
C ASN A 177 -15.13 0.23 -11.70
N LEU A 178 -14.78 -0.99 -12.08
CA LEU A 178 -14.73 -1.40 -13.48
C LEU A 178 -16.13 -1.40 -14.11
N GLU A 179 -17.16 -1.87 -13.40
CA GLU A 179 -18.54 -1.80 -13.87
C GLU A 179 -19.03 -0.35 -14.01
N LYS A 180 -18.69 0.53 -13.05
CA LYS A 180 -18.95 1.97 -13.14
C LYS A 180 -18.29 2.57 -14.39
N ALA A 181 -17.01 2.28 -14.63
CA ALA A 181 -16.26 2.78 -15.78
C ALA A 181 -16.84 2.28 -17.11
N LYS A 182 -17.19 1.00 -17.22
CA LYS A 182 -17.86 0.43 -18.40
C LYS A 182 -19.20 1.11 -18.67
N SER A 183 -19.99 1.34 -17.62
CA SER A 183 -21.29 2.02 -17.74
C SER A 183 -21.16 3.47 -18.22
N GLN A 184 -20.13 4.18 -17.77
CA GLN A 184 -19.83 5.55 -18.23
C GLN A 184 -19.42 5.57 -19.71
N LEU A 185 -18.56 4.64 -20.14
CA LEU A 185 -18.16 4.53 -21.55
C LEU A 185 -19.34 4.17 -22.46
N ALA A 186 -20.22 3.26 -22.03
CA ALA A 186 -21.41 2.90 -22.79
C ALA A 186 -22.33 4.11 -23.03
N LYS A 187 -22.50 4.97 -22.03
CA LYS A 187 -23.27 6.22 -22.14
C LYS A 187 -22.67 7.21 -23.15
N LEU A 188 -21.34 7.43 -23.09
CA LEU A 188 -20.61 8.30 -24.00
C LEU A 188 -20.71 7.82 -25.45
N ASN A 189 -20.69 6.52 -25.70
CA ASN A 189 -20.84 5.94 -27.03
C ASN A 189 -22.25 6.02 -27.56
N SER A 190 -23.29 6.08 -26.70
CA SER A 190 -24.68 6.27 -27.13
C SER A 190 -24.99 7.70 -27.59
N ASP A 191 -24.24 8.68 -27.08
CA ASP A 191 -24.45 10.11 -27.38
C ASP A 191 -23.73 10.60 -28.66
N GLY A 192 -23.26 9.69 -29.52
CA GLY A 192 -22.82 10.00 -30.90
C GLY A 192 -21.43 10.66 -31.03
N ALA A 193 -20.63 10.68 -29.98
CA ALA A 193 -19.24 11.14 -30.07
C ALA A 193 -18.38 10.06 -30.74
N THR A 194 -17.88 10.41 -31.92
CA THR A 194 -16.96 9.68 -32.82
C THR A 194 -16.29 8.41 -32.26
N ALA A 195 -16.70 7.28 -32.84
CA ALA A 195 -16.29 5.91 -32.59
C ALA A 195 -14.81 5.63 -33.00
N ASN A 196 -13.82 6.24 -32.37
CA ASN A 196 -12.42 6.03 -32.76
C ASN A 196 -11.45 5.54 -31.68
N LYS A 197 -11.91 5.04 -30.59
CA LYS A 197 -11.10 4.16 -29.72
C LYS A 197 -12.04 3.28 -28.88
N ARG A 198 -12.18 2.00 -29.24
CA ARG A 198 -12.72 0.99 -28.33
C ARG A 198 -11.69 0.81 -27.20
N ILE A 199 -11.79 1.62 -26.17
CA ILE A 199 -11.06 1.38 -24.93
C ILE A 199 -11.74 0.19 -24.28
N SER A 200 -11.16 -0.99 -24.45
CA SER A 200 -11.58 -2.16 -23.70
C SER A 200 -11.01 -2.02 -22.29
N ILE A 201 -11.86 -1.68 -21.31
CA ILE A 201 -11.50 -1.76 -19.90
C ILE A 201 -11.67 -3.23 -19.49
N ALA A 202 -10.70 -4.05 -19.81
CA ALA A 202 -10.65 -5.44 -19.39
C ALA A 202 -9.18 -5.85 -19.15
N PRO A 203 -8.54 -5.28 -18.13
CA PRO A 203 -7.20 -5.73 -17.76
C PRO A 203 -7.23 -7.18 -17.28
N ASP A 204 -6.11 -7.88 -17.44
CA ASP A 204 -5.92 -9.16 -16.77
C ASP A 204 -5.70 -8.90 -15.27
N LEU A 205 -6.51 -9.57 -14.42
CA LEU A 205 -6.57 -9.29 -12.98
C LEU A 205 -6.18 -10.51 -12.18
N HIS A 206 -5.19 -10.35 -11.31
CA HIS A 206 -4.76 -11.39 -10.37
C HIS A 206 -4.63 -10.84 -8.96
N TYR A 207 -4.84 -11.72 -7.97
CA TYR A 207 -4.82 -11.35 -6.57
C TYR A 207 -3.96 -12.34 -5.80
N TYR A 208 -2.96 -11.84 -5.06
CA TYR A 208 -1.98 -12.68 -4.36
C TYR A 208 -1.92 -12.30 -2.89
N ALA A 209 -2.09 -13.28 -2.01
CA ALA A 209 -1.92 -13.10 -0.58
C ALA A 209 -0.60 -13.71 -0.10
N GLY A 210 0.03 -13.09 0.90
CA GLY A 210 1.22 -13.64 1.55
C GLY A 210 2.26 -12.60 1.97
N ASP A 211 3.26 -13.07 2.72
CA ASP A 211 4.42 -12.27 3.15
C ASP A 211 5.31 -11.92 1.95
N TRP A 212 5.89 -10.74 1.95
CA TRP A 212 6.77 -10.27 0.87
C TRP A 212 8.02 -11.13 0.66
N GLY A 213 8.49 -11.84 1.69
CA GLY A 213 9.60 -12.79 1.56
C GLY A 213 9.25 -14.04 0.75
N GLU A 214 7.96 -14.42 0.70
CA GLU A 214 7.49 -15.68 0.11
C GLU A 214 6.70 -15.49 -1.19
N VAL A 215 5.92 -14.41 -1.31
CA VAL A 215 4.97 -14.20 -2.40
C VAL A 215 5.63 -14.03 -3.78
N HIS A 216 6.94 -13.73 -3.82
CA HIS A 216 7.68 -13.55 -5.07
C HIS A 216 7.59 -14.78 -6.00
N THR A 217 7.47 -15.98 -5.46
CA THR A 217 7.35 -17.22 -6.24
C THR A 217 6.08 -17.27 -7.09
N LEU A 218 5.02 -16.60 -6.65
CA LEU A 218 3.76 -16.48 -7.39
C LEU A 218 3.79 -15.31 -8.39
N LEU A 219 4.55 -14.25 -8.08
CA LEU A 219 4.60 -13.03 -8.89
C LEU A 219 5.59 -13.12 -10.05
N SER A 220 6.73 -13.79 -9.86
CA SER A 220 7.83 -13.84 -10.84
C SER A 220 7.60 -14.76 -12.04
N GLY A 221 6.55 -15.57 -12.03
CA GLY A 221 6.24 -16.54 -13.10
C GLY A 221 5.49 -15.97 -14.30
N LYS A 222 5.09 -14.71 -14.30
CA LYS A 222 4.16 -14.15 -15.29
C LYS A 222 4.79 -13.00 -16.10
N GLY A 223 5.60 -13.33 -17.10
CA GLY A 223 5.80 -12.44 -18.26
C GLY A 223 6.78 -11.30 -18.14
N GLY A 224 7.95 -11.46 -17.52
CA GLY A 224 9.06 -10.53 -17.71
C GLY A 224 9.16 -9.38 -16.69
N GLY A 225 8.31 -9.32 -15.70
CA GLY A 225 8.32 -8.27 -14.66
C GLY A 225 7.25 -7.20 -14.85
N TYR A 226 7.13 -6.32 -13.86
CA TYR A 226 6.14 -5.24 -13.87
C TYR A 226 6.77 -3.93 -14.34
N ASP A 227 6.09 -3.23 -15.24
CA ASP A 227 6.49 -1.89 -15.65
C ASP A 227 6.37 -0.88 -14.50
N ILE A 228 5.32 -1.05 -13.69
CA ILE A 228 5.01 -0.13 -12.60
C ILE A 228 4.63 -0.93 -11.34
N ILE A 229 5.27 -0.61 -10.21
CA ILE A 229 4.87 -1.08 -8.89
C ILE A 229 4.30 0.11 -8.11
N LEU A 230 3.10 -0.07 -7.56
CA LEU A 230 2.40 0.90 -6.72
C LEU A 230 2.38 0.40 -5.28
N MET A 231 2.64 1.27 -4.32
CA MET A 231 2.54 0.92 -2.92
C MET A 231 2.25 2.14 -2.05
N SER A 232 1.36 1.98 -1.09
CA SER A 232 1.02 3.02 -0.12
C SER A 232 0.93 2.46 1.28
N GLU A 233 1.50 3.21 2.26
CA GLU A 233 1.53 2.83 3.68
C GLU A 233 2.19 1.46 3.97
N THR A 234 3.13 1.02 3.12
CA THR A 234 3.81 -0.28 3.22
C THR A 234 5.15 -0.20 3.96
N VAL A 235 5.72 1.00 4.08
CA VAL A 235 7.07 1.22 4.64
C VAL A 235 7.06 1.56 6.14
N TYR A 236 6.03 1.13 6.88
CA TYR A 236 5.84 1.49 8.29
C TYR A 236 6.74 0.71 9.27
N SER A 237 7.15 -0.51 8.94
CA SER A 237 7.90 -1.40 9.82
C SER A 237 9.33 -1.60 9.33
N MET A 238 10.33 -1.23 10.13
CA MET A 238 11.76 -1.46 9.83
C MET A 238 12.07 -2.92 9.52
N ALA A 239 11.42 -3.86 10.21
CA ALA A 239 11.68 -5.29 10.04
C ALA A 239 11.24 -5.83 8.67
N SER A 240 10.27 -5.18 8.02
CA SER A 240 9.73 -5.60 6.72
C SER A 240 10.41 -4.92 5.52
N LEU A 241 11.12 -3.80 5.72
CA LEU A 241 11.74 -3.05 4.61
C LEU A 241 12.68 -3.89 3.74
N PRO A 242 13.60 -4.71 4.29
CA PRO A 242 14.48 -5.53 3.47
C PRO A 242 13.72 -6.54 2.60
N LYS A 243 12.70 -7.20 3.13
CA LYS A 243 11.87 -8.15 2.37
C LYS A 243 11.10 -7.44 1.24
N LEU A 244 10.54 -6.28 1.53
CA LEU A 244 9.82 -5.46 0.55
C LEU A 244 10.75 -5.03 -0.58
N TYR A 245 11.95 -4.56 -0.27
CA TYR A 245 12.91 -4.13 -1.27
C TYR A 245 13.41 -5.30 -2.14
N GLU A 246 13.71 -6.46 -1.54
CA GLU A 246 14.08 -7.65 -2.30
C GLU A 246 12.96 -8.12 -3.24
N LEU A 247 11.71 -8.04 -2.79
CA LEU A 247 10.55 -8.33 -3.65
C LEU A 247 10.47 -7.37 -4.84
N ILE A 248 10.65 -6.09 -4.61
CA ILE A 248 10.65 -5.07 -5.66
C ILE A 248 11.73 -5.36 -6.70
N LYS A 249 12.97 -5.62 -6.28
CA LYS A 249 14.07 -5.94 -7.21
C LYS A 249 13.79 -7.18 -8.05
N LYS A 250 13.10 -8.18 -7.51
CA LYS A 250 12.75 -9.42 -8.23
C LYS A 250 11.58 -9.23 -9.20
N CYS A 251 10.68 -8.32 -8.92
CA CYS A 251 9.42 -8.16 -9.65
C CYS A 251 9.45 -7.01 -10.67
N LEU A 252 10.22 -5.96 -10.41
CA LEU A 252 10.26 -4.79 -11.28
C LEU A 252 11.04 -5.08 -12.57
N GLN A 253 10.50 -4.62 -13.71
CA GLN A 253 11.09 -4.82 -15.05
C GLN A 253 12.33 -3.94 -15.25
N PRO A 254 13.58 -4.50 -15.32
CA PRO A 254 14.74 -3.71 -15.66
C PRO A 254 14.77 -3.37 -17.17
N PRO A 255 15.39 -2.25 -17.56
CA PRO A 255 15.87 -1.13 -16.74
C PRO A 255 14.82 -0.02 -16.55
N HIS A 256 13.62 -0.18 -17.11
CA HIS A 256 12.64 0.91 -17.27
C HIS A 256 11.48 0.87 -16.27
N GLY A 257 11.41 -0.16 -15.44
CA GLY A 257 10.38 -0.25 -14.42
C GLY A 257 10.50 0.85 -13.36
N VAL A 258 9.36 1.31 -12.85
CA VAL A 258 9.30 2.35 -11.84
C VAL A 258 8.42 1.93 -10.66
N VAL A 259 8.79 2.38 -9.47
CA VAL A 259 8.02 2.17 -8.24
C VAL A 259 7.50 3.52 -7.76
N TYR A 260 6.21 3.61 -7.46
CA TYR A 260 5.63 4.72 -6.73
C TYR A 260 5.34 4.28 -5.30
N CYS A 261 5.94 4.95 -4.34
CA CYS A 261 5.80 4.67 -2.91
C CYS A 261 5.26 5.89 -2.19
N ALA A 262 4.06 5.78 -1.66
CA ALA A 262 3.47 6.78 -0.78
C ALA A 262 3.54 6.31 0.68
N GLY A 263 3.95 7.20 1.58
CA GLY A 263 4.04 6.87 2.98
C GLY A 263 4.36 8.09 3.83
N LYS A 264 4.29 7.90 5.14
CA LYS A 264 4.71 8.92 6.09
C LYS A 264 6.23 8.97 6.13
N LYS A 265 6.76 10.18 6.28
CA LYS A 265 8.20 10.40 6.45
C LYS A 265 8.77 9.57 7.60
N HIS A 266 7.99 9.48 8.70
CA HIS A 266 8.32 8.68 9.87
C HIS A 266 7.05 8.04 10.45
N TYR A 267 7.12 6.76 10.83
CA TYR A 267 6.04 6.08 11.56
C TYR A 267 6.46 5.95 13.03
N PHE A 268 5.95 6.86 13.85
CA PHE A 268 6.26 6.89 15.28
C PHE A 268 5.78 5.60 15.97
N GLY A 269 6.62 5.02 16.81
CA GLY A 269 6.34 3.79 17.55
C GLY A 269 6.71 2.48 16.82
N VAL A 270 6.83 2.47 15.49
CA VAL A 270 7.23 1.30 14.68
C VAL A 270 8.53 1.51 13.91
N GLY A 271 8.98 2.76 13.79
CA GLY A 271 10.32 3.13 13.35
C GLY A 271 10.55 3.17 11.84
N GLY A 272 9.60 2.73 11.01
CA GLY A 272 9.70 2.82 9.56
C GLY A 272 9.46 4.23 9.03
N GLY A 273 9.41 4.37 7.70
CA GLY A 273 9.13 5.59 6.99
C GLY A 273 9.77 5.64 5.61
N THR A 274 9.31 6.58 4.80
CA THR A 274 9.84 6.76 3.44
C THR A 274 11.33 7.06 3.45
N ARG A 275 11.84 7.76 4.47
CA ARG A 275 13.27 8.12 4.59
C ARG A 275 14.15 6.92 4.91
N GLN A 276 13.69 6.00 5.77
CA GLN A 276 14.39 4.75 6.06
C GLN A 276 14.42 3.84 4.83
N PHE A 277 13.31 3.78 4.09
CA PHE A 277 13.23 2.99 2.88
C PHE A 277 14.13 3.55 1.77
N LYS A 278 14.11 4.89 1.58
CA LYS A 278 15.03 5.57 0.67
C LYS A 278 16.49 5.28 0.99
N HIS A 279 16.86 5.37 2.28
CA HIS A 279 18.22 5.10 2.72
C HIS A 279 18.66 3.67 2.39
N LEU A 280 17.81 2.68 2.67
CA LEU A 280 18.07 1.28 2.31
C LEU A 280 18.33 1.11 0.80
N ILE A 281 17.55 1.76 -0.04
CA ILE A 281 17.70 1.71 -1.52
C ILE A 281 19.01 2.38 -1.97
N GLU A 282 19.35 3.53 -1.39
CA GLU A 282 20.57 4.27 -1.73
C GLU A 282 21.84 3.54 -1.29
N GLU A 283 21.81 2.83 -0.16
CA GLU A 283 22.93 2.01 0.32
C GLU A 283 23.20 0.82 -0.61
N ASP A 284 22.16 0.15 -1.13
CA ASP A 284 22.31 -0.93 -2.12
C ASP A 284 22.82 -0.42 -3.48
N GLY A 285 22.50 0.82 -3.84
CA GLY A 285 23.01 1.50 -5.03
C GLY A 285 22.49 1.00 -6.38
N VAL A 286 21.54 0.04 -6.38
CA VAL A 286 20.93 -0.53 -7.60
C VAL A 286 19.86 0.40 -8.18
N MET A 287 19.16 1.11 -7.31
CA MET A 287 18.07 2.04 -7.69
C MET A 287 18.36 3.47 -7.22
N GLU A 288 17.70 4.41 -7.87
CA GLU A 288 17.69 5.82 -7.53
C GLU A 288 16.32 6.24 -7.01
N ALA A 289 16.29 7.32 -6.21
CA ALA A 289 15.10 7.86 -5.58
C ALA A 289 14.85 9.29 -6.03
N HIS A 290 13.60 9.59 -6.42
CA HIS A 290 13.13 10.93 -6.73
C HIS A 290 11.88 11.25 -5.90
N LEU A 291 11.89 12.41 -5.22
CA LEU A 291 10.70 12.89 -4.51
C LEU A 291 9.73 13.50 -5.53
N VAL A 292 8.53 12.93 -5.63
CA VAL A 292 7.46 13.39 -6.54
C VAL A 292 6.62 14.48 -5.88
N ALA A 293 6.19 14.23 -4.64
CA ALA A 293 5.35 15.15 -3.88
C ALA A 293 5.54 14.97 -2.38
N ASP A 294 5.24 16.04 -1.62
CA ASP A 294 5.14 16.00 -0.17
C ASP A 294 3.90 16.75 0.31
N PHE A 295 3.31 16.26 1.39
CA PHE A 295 2.07 16.76 1.95
C PHE A 295 2.25 17.05 3.44
N ALA A 296 2.29 18.34 3.77
CA ALA A 296 2.34 18.84 5.15
C ALA A 296 0.96 19.41 5.52
N ASP A 297 0.30 18.80 6.47
CA ASP A 297 -1.03 19.22 6.96
C ASP A 297 -0.95 20.06 8.24
N GLY A 298 0.26 20.53 8.60
CA GLY A 298 0.50 21.23 9.85
C GLY A 298 0.61 20.30 11.08
N SER A 299 0.41 18.99 10.89
CA SER A 299 0.73 17.97 11.89
C SER A 299 2.24 17.69 11.90
N SER A 300 2.71 16.95 12.91
CA SER A 300 4.14 16.61 13.03
C SER A 300 4.64 15.60 11.98
N ASN A 301 3.75 15.08 11.11
CA ASN A 301 4.09 13.99 10.21
C ASN A 301 3.80 14.32 8.75
N VAL A 302 4.84 14.57 7.99
CA VAL A 302 4.78 14.81 6.55
C VAL A 302 4.60 13.49 5.81
N ARG A 303 3.67 13.45 4.86
CA ARG A 303 3.49 12.35 3.92
C ARG A 303 4.26 12.65 2.65
N GLU A 304 4.87 11.65 2.05
CA GLU A 304 5.74 11.79 0.87
C GLU A 304 5.39 10.75 -0.18
N ILE A 305 5.53 11.11 -1.44
CA ILE A 305 5.48 10.19 -2.58
C ILE A 305 6.83 10.18 -3.26
N TRP A 306 7.42 9.01 -3.29
CA TRP A 306 8.71 8.76 -3.91
C TRP A 306 8.56 7.89 -5.14
N LYS A 307 9.40 8.17 -6.15
CA LYS A 307 9.60 7.36 -7.33
C LYS A 307 10.98 6.70 -7.25
N PHE A 308 11.02 5.37 -7.38
CA PHE A 308 12.26 4.61 -7.43
C PHE A 308 12.38 3.92 -8.78
N PHE A 309 13.57 3.89 -9.34
CA PHE A 309 13.84 3.30 -10.65
C PHE A 309 15.29 2.82 -10.71
N PHE A 310 15.57 1.88 -11.62
CA PHE A 310 16.92 1.36 -11.77
C PHE A 310 17.89 2.45 -12.21
N ARG A 311 19.08 2.44 -11.61
CA ARG A 311 20.19 3.31 -12.03
C ARG A 311 20.65 2.92 -13.42
N VAL A 312 20.66 3.86 -14.35
CA VAL A 312 21.19 3.64 -15.70
C VAL A 312 22.71 3.88 -15.66
N PRO A 313 23.54 2.87 -15.99
CA PRO A 313 24.99 3.07 -16.05
C PRO A 313 25.33 4.16 -17.09
N GLY A 314 26.03 5.21 -16.67
CA GLY A 314 26.50 6.27 -17.55
C GLY A 314 25.82 7.65 -17.43
N THR A 315 24.74 7.80 -16.67
CA THR A 315 24.20 9.11 -16.31
C THR A 315 24.87 9.63 -15.04
N LEU A 316 26.01 10.29 -15.20
CA LEU A 316 26.60 11.12 -14.14
C LEU A 316 25.69 12.34 -13.95
N HIS A 317 24.75 12.27 -13.01
CA HIS A 317 24.11 13.48 -12.49
C HIS A 317 25.19 14.22 -11.71
N SER A 318 25.60 15.39 -12.25
CA SER A 318 26.44 16.34 -11.54
C SER A 318 25.84 16.57 -10.16
N ARG A 319 26.54 16.14 -9.12
CA ARG A 319 26.25 16.59 -7.75
C ARG A 319 26.36 18.11 -7.77
N GLY A 320 25.22 18.79 -7.70
CA GLY A 320 25.18 20.20 -7.45
C GLY A 320 25.80 20.43 -6.07
N GLU A 321 27.06 20.88 -6.08
CA GLU A 321 27.68 21.48 -4.92
C GLU A 321 26.87 22.74 -4.59
N ALA A 322 26.06 22.68 -3.53
CA ALA A 322 25.54 23.89 -2.91
C ALA A 322 26.69 24.49 -2.08
N VAL A 323 27.18 25.62 -2.55
CA VAL A 323 28.01 26.58 -1.79
C VAL A 323 27.15 27.30 -0.78
#